data_8c5faf09dec2d469749f0f6cdb47ccdb
#
_entry.id   8c5faf09dec2d469749f0f6cdb47ccdb
#
_cell.length_a   1.000
_cell.length_b   1.000
_cell.length_c   1.000
_cell.angle_alpha   90.00
_cell.angle_beta   90.00
_cell.angle_gamma   90.00
#
_symmetry.space_group_name_H-M   'P 1'
#
loop_
_entity.id
_entity.type
_entity.pdbx_description
1 polymer ?
#
loop_
_entity_poly.entity_id
_entity_poly.type
_entity_poly.pdbx_seq_one_letter_code
_entity_poly.pdbx_strand_id
1 'polypeptide(L)'
;MRFFNLFVTSLLFAAVTLFPGYGYGYQVEPDYTPLKKQIEEFIATRKGTYGIYFQDLGSGKSFGLNEDKPMVAASTVKLPMALYLNTLAVEGKLDWNTRVAYQQTTDYEGGNGILRYIAREGDRYSLRTLHTLMLTLSDNIAFRMLARHLGRDNFRQFMAGIGGKTVYPGGKNLTTARDMGVYLQATLDFARRHPEEGKRLLDDLAHSIYHLGLPGHLPENVVVAHKEGDLDEGVANDVGVVFCSRPYLLVVLAGGVKDLDQGFEDIAQISKMAYDFQEKLSSKK
;
A
#
# COMPACT_ATOMS: atom_id res chain seq x y z
N MET A 1 32.53 -30.17 -16.86
CA MET A 1 32.34 -28.74 -16.63
C MET A 1 31.17 -28.28 -17.46
N ARG A 2 29.98 -28.15 -16.84
CA ARG A 2 28.76 -27.62 -17.47
C ARG A 2 28.56 -26.22 -16.92
N PHE A 3 28.68 -25.22 -17.79
CA PHE A 3 28.40 -23.84 -17.47
C PHE A 3 26.89 -23.66 -17.30
N PHE A 4 26.47 -23.28 -16.10
CA PHE A 4 25.12 -22.78 -15.81
C PHE A 4 25.03 -21.35 -16.32
N ASN A 5 24.36 -21.13 -17.43
CA ASN A 5 23.97 -19.80 -17.88
C ASN A 5 22.81 -19.31 -16.97
N LEU A 6 23.14 -18.41 -16.04
CA LEU A 6 22.15 -17.59 -15.36
C LEU A 6 21.60 -16.58 -16.39
N PHE A 7 20.42 -16.83 -16.91
CA PHE A 7 19.63 -15.81 -17.58
C PHE A 7 19.10 -14.85 -16.51
N VAL A 8 19.81 -13.73 -16.33
CA VAL A 8 19.27 -12.56 -15.68
C VAL A 8 18.27 -11.96 -16.68
N THR A 9 17.01 -12.29 -16.53
CA THR A 9 15.93 -11.56 -17.18
C THR A 9 15.85 -10.17 -16.55
N SER A 10 16.60 -9.22 -17.11
CA SER A 10 16.33 -7.81 -16.90
C SER A 10 14.94 -7.56 -17.47
N LEU A 11 13.93 -7.46 -16.58
CA LEU A 11 12.65 -6.87 -16.89
C LEU A 11 12.93 -5.43 -17.34
N LEU A 12 12.98 -5.24 -18.66
CA LEU A 12 12.83 -3.93 -19.27
C LEU A 12 11.42 -3.45 -18.86
N PHE A 13 11.37 -2.65 -17.79
CA PHE A 13 10.28 -1.73 -17.62
C PHE A 13 10.27 -0.82 -18.85
N ALA A 14 9.46 -1.17 -19.85
CA ALA A 14 9.04 -0.21 -20.84
C ALA A 14 8.58 1.00 -20.04
N ALA A 15 9.15 2.17 -20.34
CA ALA A 15 8.69 3.42 -19.79
C ALA A 15 7.19 3.49 -20.07
N VAL A 16 6.39 3.09 -19.12
CA VAL A 16 4.96 3.37 -19.10
C VAL A 16 4.95 4.88 -19.00
N THR A 17 4.76 5.53 -20.13
CA THR A 17 4.30 6.92 -20.17
C THR A 17 3.00 6.89 -19.39
N LEU A 18 3.07 7.27 -18.12
CA LEU A 18 2.02 7.10 -17.12
C LEU A 18 0.72 7.80 -17.49
N PHE A 19 0.70 8.55 -18.60
CA PHE A 19 -0.51 9.15 -19.17
C PHE A 19 -0.31 9.44 -20.69
N PRO A 20 -0.86 8.63 -21.60
CA PRO A 20 -1.13 9.14 -22.94
C PRO A 20 -2.20 10.23 -22.81
N GLY A 21 -1.96 11.42 -23.38
CA GLY A 21 -2.98 12.45 -23.54
C GLY A 21 -4.18 11.86 -24.28
N TYR A 22 -5.28 11.64 -23.60
CA TYR A 22 -6.50 11.11 -24.18
C TYR A 22 -7.17 12.21 -25.01
N GLY A 23 -7.20 12.01 -26.31
CA GLY A 23 -8.09 12.75 -27.22
C GLY A 23 -9.55 12.54 -26.78
N TYR A 24 -10.33 13.62 -26.78
CA TYR A 24 -11.76 13.65 -26.47
C TYR A 24 -12.56 12.83 -27.51
N GLY A 25 -12.64 11.51 -27.31
CA GLY A 25 -13.73 10.72 -27.83
C GLY A 25 -14.79 10.63 -26.73
N TYR A 26 -16.07 10.73 -27.06
CA TYR A 26 -17.19 10.48 -26.16
C TYR A 26 -17.07 9.05 -25.63
N GLN A 27 -16.31 8.87 -24.56
CA GLN A 27 -16.24 7.59 -23.84
C GLN A 27 -17.40 7.60 -22.83
N VAL A 28 -18.31 6.64 -23.00
CA VAL A 28 -19.32 6.35 -21.99
C VAL A 28 -18.58 6.20 -20.66
N GLU A 29 -18.85 7.10 -19.72
CA GLU A 29 -18.24 7.03 -18.38
C GLU A 29 -18.55 5.68 -17.77
N PRO A 30 -17.55 4.96 -17.18
CA PRO A 30 -17.78 3.64 -16.63
C PRO A 30 -18.78 3.71 -15.47
N ASP A 31 -19.74 2.79 -15.47
CA ASP A 31 -20.65 2.57 -14.34
C ASP A 31 -20.09 1.47 -13.45
N TYR A 32 -19.69 1.83 -12.23
CA TYR A 32 -19.15 0.91 -11.22
C TYR A 32 -20.22 0.34 -10.28
N THR A 33 -21.49 0.67 -10.48
CA THR A 33 -22.60 0.13 -9.68
C THR A 33 -22.64 -1.41 -9.66
N PRO A 34 -22.42 -2.12 -10.81
CA PRO A 34 -22.39 -3.58 -10.78
C PRO A 34 -21.24 -4.16 -9.97
N LEU A 35 -20.03 -3.56 -10.06
CA LEU A 35 -18.89 -4.01 -9.26
C LEU A 35 -19.13 -3.76 -7.77
N LYS A 36 -19.60 -2.57 -7.40
CA LYS A 36 -19.94 -2.24 -6.02
C LYS A 36 -20.94 -3.25 -5.45
N LYS A 37 -22.00 -3.54 -6.18
CA LYS A 37 -23.04 -4.49 -5.75
C LYS A 37 -22.46 -5.91 -5.58
N GLN A 38 -21.61 -6.37 -6.52
CA GLN A 38 -20.98 -7.69 -6.44
C GLN A 38 -20.11 -7.82 -5.19
N ILE A 39 -19.30 -6.79 -4.87
CA ILE A 39 -18.47 -6.78 -3.67
C ILE A 39 -19.36 -6.73 -2.40
N GLU A 40 -20.42 -5.91 -2.40
CA GLU A 40 -21.35 -5.78 -1.28
C GLU A 40 -22.06 -7.13 -0.97
N GLU A 41 -22.54 -7.83 -2.00
CA GLU A 41 -23.13 -9.16 -1.87
C GLU A 41 -22.11 -10.18 -1.36
N PHE A 42 -20.87 -10.12 -1.82
CA PHE A 42 -19.79 -11.00 -1.35
C PHE A 42 -19.51 -10.79 0.14
N ILE A 43 -19.22 -9.55 0.57
CA ILE A 43 -18.88 -9.29 1.98
C ILE A 43 -20.06 -9.53 2.95
N ALA A 44 -21.30 -9.43 2.47
CA ALA A 44 -22.48 -9.74 3.29
C ALA A 44 -22.53 -11.20 3.73
N THR A 45 -21.84 -12.11 3.04
CA THR A 45 -21.73 -13.53 3.39
C THR A 45 -20.53 -13.86 4.26
N ARG A 46 -19.68 -12.85 4.57
CA ARG A 46 -18.41 -13.06 5.30
C ARG A 46 -18.54 -12.65 6.75
N LYS A 47 -17.74 -13.30 7.61
CA LYS A 47 -17.60 -12.88 8.99
C LYS A 47 -16.63 -11.71 9.07
N GLY A 48 -17.02 -10.66 9.76
CA GLY A 48 -16.19 -9.48 9.96
C GLY A 48 -16.85 -8.19 9.46
N THR A 49 -16.14 -7.11 9.57
CA THR A 49 -16.51 -5.80 9.03
C THR A 49 -15.47 -5.42 7.98
N TYR A 50 -15.94 -5.00 6.82
CA TYR A 50 -15.09 -4.58 5.70
C TYR A 50 -15.29 -3.09 5.45
N GLY A 51 -14.18 -2.33 5.39
CA GLY A 51 -14.11 -0.98 4.87
C GLY A 51 -13.40 -1.01 3.53
N ILE A 52 -14.07 -0.60 2.45
CA ILE A 52 -13.55 -0.70 1.09
C ILE A 52 -13.58 0.66 0.42
N TYR A 53 -12.53 0.99 -0.31
CA TYR A 53 -12.49 2.13 -1.21
C TYR A 53 -11.84 1.72 -2.54
N PHE A 54 -12.54 1.97 -3.63
CA PHE A 54 -12.10 1.75 -5.00
C PHE A 54 -12.07 3.08 -5.75
N GLN A 55 -11.04 3.28 -6.59
CA GLN A 55 -10.98 4.41 -7.52
C GLN A 55 -10.32 4.01 -8.84
N ASP A 56 -11.03 4.18 -9.93
CA ASP A 56 -10.48 4.08 -11.29
C ASP A 56 -9.58 5.28 -11.59
N LEU A 57 -8.32 5.03 -11.90
CA LEU A 57 -7.34 6.09 -12.18
C LEU A 57 -7.54 6.75 -13.54
N GLY A 58 -8.22 6.08 -14.46
CA GLY A 58 -8.50 6.59 -15.79
C GLY A 58 -9.60 7.67 -15.81
N SER A 59 -10.72 7.44 -15.10
CA SER A 59 -11.84 8.37 -15.03
C SER A 59 -11.92 9.18 -13.73
N GLY A 60 -11.18 8.78 -12.70
CA GLY A 60 -11.29 9.33 -11.35
C GLY A 60 -12.55 8.89 -10.59
N LYS A 61 -13.45 8.09 -11.21
CA LYS A 61 -14.64 7.57 -10.53
C LYS A 61 -14.28 6.63 -9.40
N SER A 62 -14.99 6.76 -8.29
CA SER A 62 -14.76 5.98 -7.09
C SER A 62 -16.07 5.53 -6.45
N PHE A 63 -15.99 4.50 -5.63
CA PHE A 63 -17.03 4.12 -4.68
C PHE A 63 -16.41 3.60 -3.39
N GLY A 64 -17.21 3.59 -2.33
CA GLY A 64 -16.83 2.99 -1.06
C GLY A 64 -17.94 2.16 -0.46
N LEU A 65 -17.54 1.26 0.45
CA LEU A 65 -18.40 0.48 1.35
C LEU A 65 -17.82 0.63 2.75
N ASN A 66 -18.57 1.19 3.68
CA ASN A 66 -18.08 1.55 5.02
C ASN A 66 -16.77 2.36 5.00
N GLU A 67 -16.54 3.11 3.96
CA GLU A 67 -15.26 3.75 3.64
C GLU A 67 -14.81 4.79 4.66
N ASP A 68 -15.74 5.33 5.43
CA ASP A 68 -15.46 6.32 6.49
C ASP A 68 -15.48 5.69 7.90
N LYS A 69 -15.68 4.36 8.00
CA LYS A 69 -15.67 3.66 9.29
C LYS A 69 -14.23 3.56 9.81
N PRO A 70 -13.94 4.05 11.04
CA PRO A 70 -12.62 3.86 11.64
C PRO A 70 -12.34 2.38 11.90
N MET A 71 -11.19 1.90 11.40
CA MET A 71 -10.73 0.53 11.52
C MET A 71 -9.26 0.51 11.93
N VAL A 72 -8.80 -0.59 12.50
CA VAL A 72 -7.39 -0.76 12.86
C VAL A 72 -6.54 -0.75 11.59
N ALA A 73 -5.56 0.15 11.52
CA ALA A 73 -4.69 0.27 10.35
C ALA A 73 -3.67 -0.87 10.25
N ALA A 74 -3.24 -1.42 11.38
CA ALA A 74 -2.10 -2.33 11.45
C ALA A 74 -0.88 -1.76 10.67
N SER A 75 -0.20 -2.55 9.86
CA SER A 75 0.98 -2.12 9.10
C SER A 75 0.68 -1.28 7.85
N THR A 76 -0.59 -1.05 7.47
CA THR A 76 -0.90 -0.16 6.33
C THR A 76 -0.47 1.29 6.59
N VAL A 77 -0.33 1.70 7.86
CA VAL A 77 0.21 3.02 8.26
C VAL A 77 1.65 3.26 7.77
N LYS A 78 2.38 2.21 7.37
CA LYS A 78 3.73 2.31 6.81
C LYS A 78 3.74 2.94 5.41
N LEU A 79 2.61 2.87 4.68
CA LEU A 79 2.45 3.56 3.39
C LEU A 79 2.59 5.09 3.51
N PRO A 80 1.80 5.82 4.32
CA PRO A 80 2.00 7.26 4.47
C PRO A 80 3.33 7.61 5.14
N MET A 81 3.94 6.74 5.95
CA MET A 81 5.29 6.95 6.49
C MET A 81 6.33 6.95 5.36
N ALA A 82 6.23 6.02 4.42
CA ALA A 82 7.12 5.98 3.27
C ALA A 82 6.98 7.22 2.39
N LEU A 83 5.75 7.66 2.13
CA LEU A 83 5.50 8.90 1.40
C LEU A 83 6.10 10.12 2.12
N TYR A 84 5.99 10.18 3.46
CA TYR A 84 6.57 11.26 4.25
C TYR A 84 8.09 11.33 4.11
N LEU A 85 8.78 10.19 4.24
CA LEU A 85 10.24 10.10 4.06
C LEU A 85 10.66 10.58 2.66
N ASN A 86 9.98 10.11 1.62
CA ASN A 86 10.26 10.50 0.24
C ASN A 86 9.99 12.00 0.01
N THR A 87 8.93 12.55 0.61
CA THR A 87 8.63 14.00 0.55
C THR A 87 9.76 14.82 1.18
N LEU A 88 10.22 14.43 2.38
CA LEU A 88 11.33 15.12 3.04
C LEU A 88 12.63 15.01 2.25
N ALA A 89 12.87 13.89 1.58
CA ALA A 89 14.07 13.68 0.78
C ALA A 89 14.12 14.62 -0.44
N VAL A 90 13.02 14.72 -1.20
CA VAL A 90 12.96 15.63 -2.37
C VAL A 90 12.96 17.10 -1.98
N GLU A 91 12.52 17.43 -0.77
CA GLU A 91 12.63 18.78 -0.18
C GLU A 91 14.03 19.11 0.36
N GLY A 92 14.98 18.18 0.29
CA GLY A 92 16.33 18.34 0.84
C GLY A 92 16.40 18.35 2.37
N LYS A 93 15.31 17.94 3.04
CA LYS A 93 15.20 17.88 4.52
C LYS A 93 15.64 16.53 5.09
N LEU A 94 15.91 15.54 4.23
CA LEU A 94 16.34 14.21 4.61
C LEU A 94 17.41 13.70 3.66
N ASP A 95 18.53 13.21 4.23
CA ASP A 95 19.55 12.46 3.48
C ASP A 95 19.36 10.96 3.75
N TRP A 96 19.11 10.19 2.71
CA TRP A 96 18.92 8.74 2.75
C TRP A 96 20.10 7.97 3.37
N ASN A 97 21.31 8.55 3.37
CA ASN A 97 22.51 7.96 3.95
C ASN A 97 22.64 8.22 5.46
N THR A 98 21.82 9.12 6.01
CA THR A 98 21.75 9.33 7.47
C THR A 98 21.54 8.01 8.18
N ARG A 99 22.39 7.73 9.18
CA ARG A 99 22.34 6.48 9.94
C ARG A 99 21.75 6.72 11.33
N VAL A 100 20.71 5.96 11.66
CA VAL A 100 20.03 5.99 12.95
C VAL A 100 20.49 4.78 13.76
N ALA A 101 20.85 5.02 15.04
CA ALA A 101 21.20 3.94 15.95
C ALA A 101 19.94 3.25 16.47
N TYR A 102 19.94 1.92 16.47
CA TYR A 102 18.94 1.10 17.14
C TYR A 102 19.04 1.27 18.65
N GLN A 103 17.91 1.48 19.30
CA GLN A 103 17.75 1.58 20.74
C GLN A 103 16.74 0.53 21.20
N GLN A 104 17.22 -0.54 21.83
CA GLN A 104 16.38 -1.69 22.18
C GLN A 104 15.17 -1.31 23.03
N THR A 105 15.34 -0.39 23.95
CA THR A 105 14.27 0.04 24.88
C THR A 105 13.13 0.80 24.19
N THR A 106 13.37 1.46 23.05
CA THR A 106 12.39 2.31 22.36
C THR A 106 11.96 1.75 21.04
N ASP A 107 12.82 1.00 20.36
CA ASP A 107 12.60 0.56 18.98
C ASP A 107 12.17 -0.90 18.86
N TYR A 108 12.47 -1.73 19.90
CA TYR A 108 12.08 -3.14 19.83
C TYR A 108 10.57 -3.30 19.74
N GLU A 109 10.16 -4.06 18.74
CA GLU A 109 8.77 -4.47 18.54
C GLU A 109 8.77 -5.88 17.93
N GLY A 110 7.91 -6.75 18.44
CA GLY A 110 7.70 -8.09 17.89
C GLY A 110 6.97 -8.05 16.55
N GLY A 111 6.58 -9.20 16.04
CA GLY A 111 5.87 -9.34 14.77
C GLY A 111 6.80 -9.36 13.55
N ASN A 112 6.44 -8.66 12.47
CA ASN A 112 7.12 -8.77 11.18
C ASN A 112 8.48 -8.05 11.14
N GLY A 113 9.38 -8.55 10.29
CA GLY A 113 10.67 -7.96 9.99
C GLY A 113 11.87 -8.77 10.43
N ILE A 114 13.03 -8.47 9.86
CA ILE A 114 14.29 -9.17 10.11
C ILE A 114 15.07 -8.54 11.27
N LEU A 115 14.90 -7.23 11.52
CA LEU A 115 15.69 -6.53 12.56
C LEU A 115 15.48 -7.10 13.96
N ARG A 116 14.31 -7.69 14.25
CA ARG A 116 14.05 -8.38 15.52
C ARG A 116 15.03 -9.52 15.84
N TYR A 117 15.66 -10.08 14.82
CA TYR A 117 16.60 -11.20 14.97
C TYR A 117 18.06 -10.75 14.93
N ILE A 118 18.37 -9.68 14.20
CA ILE A 118 19.75 -9.30 13.92
C ILE A 118 20.19 -8.01 14.61
N ALA A 119 19.29 -7.06 14.91
CA ALA A 119 19.66 -5.78 15.50
C ALA A 119 20.19 -5.94 16.94
N ARG A 120 21.27 -5.24 17.23
CA ARG A 120 21.88 -5.13 18.57
C ARG A 120 21.92 -3.67 18.99
N GLU A 121 21.87 -3.41 20.31
CA GLU A 121 21.96 -2.05 20.84
C GLU A 121 23.12 -1.28 20.22
N GLY A 122 22.83 -0.09 19.66
CA GLY A 122 23.80 0.78 19.02
C GLY A 122 24.06 0.51 17.54
N ASP A 123 23.59 -0.61 16.95
CA ASP A 123 23.69 -0.87 15.52
C ASP A 123 23.07 0.28 14.72
N ARG A 124 23.74 0.68 13.63
CA ARG A 124 23.33 1.86 12.84
C ARG A 124 22.88 1.48 11.44
N TYR A 125 21.63 1.77 11.11
CA TYR A 125 21.01 1.54 9.80
C TYR A 125 20.73 2.86 9.09
N SER A 126 20.95 2.90 7.76
CA SER A 126 20.60 4.07 6.96
C SER A 126 19.09 4.23 6.87
N LEU A 127 18.62 5.48 6.70
CA LEU A 127 17.19 5.73 6.48
C LEU A 127 16.68 4.97 5.26
N ARG A 128 17.50 4.83 4.20
CA ARG A 128 17.17 4.01 3.03
C ARG A 128 16.95 2.55 3.40
N THR A 129 17.87 1.94 4.15
CA THR A 129 17.73 0.54 4.59
C THR A 129 16.45 0.36 5.41
N LEU A 130 16.20 1.26 6.36
CA LEU A 130 15.00 1.20 7.19
C LEU A 130 13.72 1.37 6.36
N HIS A 131 13.70 2.28 5.39
CA HIS A 131 12.57 2.49 4.47
C HIS A 131 12.25 1.21 3.68
N THR A 132 13.25 0.62 3.02
CA THR A 132 13.06 -0.61 2.24
C THR A 132 12.59 -1.77 3.12
N LEU A 133 13.24 -2.01 4.29
CA LEU A 133 12.82 -3.07 5.21
C LEU A 133 11.38 -2.87 5.73
N MET A 134 11.00 -1.62 6.01
CA MET A 134 9.65 -1.27 6.47
C MET A 134 8.59 -1.62 5.40
N LEU A 135 8.87 -1.41 4.13
CA LEU A 135 7.91 -1.69 3.05
C LEU A 135 7.94 -3.15 2.61
N THR A 136 9.12 -3.69 2.29
CA THR A 136 9.24 -5.02 1.69
C THR A 136 9.01 -6.16 2.68
N LEU A 137 9.49 -6.03 3.92
CA LEU A 137 9.37 -7.02 4.99
C LEU A 137 8.36 -6.62 6.09
N SER A 138 7.70 -5.49 5.91
CA SER A 138 6.86 -4.92 6.96
C SER A 138 7.57 -4.79 8.32
N ASP A 139 8.90 -4.52 8.34
CA ASP A 139 9.72 -4.52 9.54
C ASP A 139 9.24 -3.48 10.56
N ASN A 140 8.81 -3.97 11.73
CA ASN A 140 8.25 -3.13 12.79
C ASN A 140 9.31 -2.29 13.47
N ILE A 141 10.52 -2.84 13.67
CA ILE A 141 11.65 -2.11 14.26
C ILE A 141 12.09 -0.99 13.33
N ALA A 142 12.18 -1.26 12.01
CA ALA A 142 12.47 -0.22 11.04
C ALA A 142 11.45 0.93 11.11
N PHE A 143 10.15 0.64 11.19
CA PHE A 143 9.11 1.64 11.37
C PHE A 143 9.28 2.45 12.66
N ARG A 144 9.57 1.78 13.80
CA ARG A 144 9.79 2.43 15.09
C ARG A 144 10.99 3.38 15.07
N MET A 145 12.11 2.93 14.50
CA MET A 145 13.32 3.75 14.33
C MET A 145 13.05 4.98 13.48
N LEU A 146 12.33 4.82 12.36
CA LEU A 146 11.93 5.94 11.49
C LEU A 146 10.98 6.90 12.19
N ALA A 147 9.95 6.39 12.87
CA ALA A 147 8.98 7.22 13.60
C ALA A 147 9.64 8.00 14.75
N ARG A 148 10.62 7.40 15.44
CA ARG A 148 11.41 8.08 16.47
C ARG A 148 12.29 9.18 15.86
N HIS A 149 12.96 8.87 14.74
CA HIS A 149 13.86 9.82 14.08
C HIS A 149 13.14 11.04 13.51
N LEU A 150 11.97 10.83 12.88
CA LEU A 150 11.19 11.90 12.25
C LEU A 150 10.30 12.66 13.25
N GLY A 151 10.00 12.07 14.40
CA GLY A 151 9.02 12.59 15.34
C GLY A 151 7.59 12.18 15.01
N ARG A 152 6.93 11.53 15.95
CA ARG A 152 5.56 11.01 15.77
C ARG A 152 4.54 12.11 15.47
N ASP A 153 4.69 13.28 16.07
CA ASP A 153 3.75 14.39 15.85
C ASP A 153 3.94 15.02 14.48
N ASN A 154 5.17 15.12 13.98
CA ASN A 154 5.44 15.56 12.61
C ASN A 154 4.80 14.62 11.59
N PHE A 155 4.90 13.32 11.82
CA PHE A 155 4.26 12.31 10.96
C PHE A 155 2.73 12.43 10.98
N ARG A 156 2.11 12.62 12.15
CA ARG A 156 0.66 12.86 12.26
C ARG A 156 0.23 14.12 11.53
N GLN A 157 0.97 15.22 11.70
CA GLN A 157 0.72 16.46 10.97
C GLN A 157 0.83 16.28 9.46
N PHE A 158 1.83 15.52 8.98
CA PHE A 158 1.95 15.18 7.58
C PHE A 158 0.72 14.42 7.07
N MET A 159 0.30 13.35 7.77
CA MET A 159 -0.88 12.57 7.39
C MET A 159 -2.14 13.45 7.31
N ALA A 160 -2.36 14.31 8.29
CA ALA A 160 -3.47 15.26 8.28
C ALA A 160 -3.33 16.29 7.13
N GLY A 161 -2.12 16.79 6.89
CA GLY A 161 -1.81 17.77 5.85
C GLY A 161 -2.06 17.26 4.42
N ILE A 162 -1.89 15.97 4.18
CA ILE A 162 -2.21 15.34 2.88
C ILE A 162 -3.68 14.87 2.78
N GLY A 163 -4.53 15.20 3.74
CA GLY A 163 -5.97 15.02 3.69
C GLY A 163 -6.54 13.89 4.56
N GLY A 164 -5.71 13.21 5.37
CA GLY A 164 -6.18 12.20 6.33
C GLY A 164 -7.06 12.82 7.42
N LYS A 165 -8.21 12.22 7.68
CA LYS A 165 -9.18 12.68 8.70
C LYS A 165 -9.11 11.85 9.99
N THR A 166 -8.75 10.56 9.88
CA THR A 166 -8.64 9.63 11.00
C THR A 166 -7.16 9.34 11.27
N VAL A 167 -6.47 10.31 11.89
CA VAL A 167 -5.03 10.25 12.16
C VAL A 167 -4.79 9.97 13.64
N TYR A 168 -4.54 8.73 14.01
CA TYR A 168 -4.26 8.28 15.38
C TYR A 168 -5.22 8.86 16.44
N PRO A 169 -6.55 8.74 16.28
CA PRO A 169 -7.50 9.30 17.23
C PRO A 169 -7.28 8.67 18.63
N GLY A 170 -7.08 9.53 19.64
CA GLY A 170 -6.75 9.07 20.99
C GLY A 170 -5.45 8.25 21.09
N GLY A 171 -4.51 8.45 20.17
CA GLY A 171 -3.24 7.72 20.09
C GLY A 171 -3.34 6.30 19.50
N LYS A 172 -4.53 5.86 19.12
CA LYS A 172 -4.76 4.52 18.55
C LYS A 172 -4.41 4.48 17.06
N ASN A 173 -3.82 3.39 16.59
CA ASN A 173 -3.50 3.16 15.18
C ASN A 173 -4.76 2.81 14.38
N LEU A 174 -5.61 3.81 14.15
CA LEU A 174 -6.84 3.71 13.37
C LEU A 174 -6.74 4.53 12.09
N THR A 175 -7.43 4.07 11.07
CA THR A 175 -7.59 4.72 9.76
C THR A 175 -8.98 4.44 9.21
N THR A 176 -9.29 4.95 8.03
CA THR A 176 -10.47 4.58 7.24
C THR A 176 -10.03 4.13 5.84
N ALA A 177 -10.89 3.38 5.14
CA ALA A 177 -10.57 3.00 3.76
C ALA A 177 -10.46 4.24 2.85
N ARG A 178 -11.25 5.28 3.12
CA ARG A 178 -11.13 6.57 2.41
C ARG A 178 -9.79 7.24 2.68
N ASP A 179 -9.32 7.29 3.93
CA ASP A 179 -8.03 7.91 4.24
C ASP A 179 -6.87 7.18 3.57
N MET A 180 -6.91 5.84 3.53
CA MET A 180 -5.91 5.06 2.80
C MET A 180 -5.96 5.33 1.29
N GLY A 181 -7.16 5.50 0.71
CA GLY A 181 -7.32 5.95 -0.68
C GLY A 181 -6.69 7.33 -0.92
N VAL A 182 -6.86 8.27 0.01
CA VAL A 182 -6.20 9.60 -0.03
C VAL A 182 -4.68 9.46 0.00
N TYR A 183 -4.12 8.61 0.86
CA TYR A 183 -2.67 8.39 0.94
C TYR A 183 -2.10 7.72 -0.32
N LEU A 184 -2.82 6.75 -0.91
CA LEU A 184 -2.45 6.15 -2.19
C LEU A 184 -2.47 7.19 -3.32
N GLN A 185 -3.51 8.03 -3.39
CA GLN A 185 -3.58 9.09 -4.39
C GLN A 185 -2.44 10.09 -4.22
N ALA A 186 -2.13 10.50 -2.97
CA ALA A 186 -1.00 11.38 -2.68
C ALA A 186 0.35 10.72 -3.08
N THR A 187 0.49 9.40 -2.93
CA THR A 187 1.66 8.63 -3.38
C THR A 187 1.80 8.67 -4.90
N LEU A 188 0.71 8.49 -5.64
CA LEU A 188 0.72 8.60 -7.11
C LEU A 188 1.00 10.04 -7.58
N ASP A 189 0.45 11.03 -6.89
CA ASP A 189 0.70 12.45 -7.18
C ASP A 189 2.17 12.83 -6.91
N PHE A 190 2.76 12.27 -5.86
CA PHE A 190 4.20 12.37 -5.60
C PHE A 190 5.00 11.73 -6.74
N ALA A 191 4.66 10.51 -7.14
CA ALA A 191 5.35 9.80 -8.21
C ALA A 191 5.28 10.53 -9.57
N ARG A 192 4.16 11.21 -9.86
CA ARG A 192 4.05 12.05 -11.07
C ARG A 192 4.92 13.30 -11.02
N ARG A 193 5.04 13.93 -9.85
CA ARG A 193 5.85 15.14 -9.66
C ARG A 193 7.35 14.85 -9.55
N HIS A 194 7.72 13.68 -9.05
CA HIS A 194 9.08 13.22 -8.80
C HIS A 194 9.28 11.82 -9.38
N PRO A 195 9.45 11.68 -10.72
CA PRO A 195 9.40 10.37 -11.38
C PRO A 195 10.45 9.36 -10.89
N GLU A 196 11.68 9.80 -10.59
CA GLU A 196 12.75 8.91 -10.13
C GLU A 196 12.49 8.38 -8.71
N GLU A 197 12.16 9.29 -7.78
CA GLU A 197 11.87 8.94 -6.40
C GLU A 197 10.55 8.19 -6.28
N GLY A 198 9.55 8.63 -7.06
CA GLY A 198 8.25 7.98 -7.10
C GLY A 198 8.32 6.56 -7.65
N LYS A 199 9.14 6.34 -8.70
CA LYS A 199 9.39 4.99 -9.21
C LYS A 199 9.97 4.09 -8.12
N ARG A 200 11.00 4.56 -7.37
CA ARG A 200 11.59 3.79 -6.28
C ARG A 200 10.60 3.46 -5.19
N LEU A 201 9.75 4.44 -4.80
CA LEU A 201 8.71 4.23 -3.80
C LEU A 201 7.70 3.17 -4.25
N LEU A 202 7.22 3.25 -5.49
CA LEU A 202 6.29 2.27 -6.04
C LEU A 202 6.95 0.90 -6.24
N ASP A 203 8.24 0.85 -6.63
CA ASP A 203 9.02 -0.38 -6.73
C ASP A 203 9.15 -1.05 -5.33
N ASP A 204 9.50 -0.30 -4.26
CA ASP A 204 9.59 -0.84 -2.91
C ASP A 204 8.24 -1.43 -2.45
N LEU A 205 7.11 -0.77 -2.78
CA LEU A 205 5.76 -1.27 -2.50
C LEU A 205 5.42 -2.53 -3.32
N ALA A 206 5.87 -2.60 -4.57
CA ALA A 206 5.64 -3.76 -5.45
C ALA A 206 6.52 -4.98 -5.11
N HIS A 207 7.60 -4.77 -4.36
CA HIS A 207 8.50 -5.84 -3.91
C HIS A 207 8.23 -6.30 -2.48
N SER A 208 7.00 -6.13 -1.98
CA SER A 208 6.56 -6.79 -0.74
C SER A 208 6.74 -8.29 -0.88
N ILE A 209 7.20 -8.96 0.19
CA ILE A 209 7.23 -10.44 0.24
C ILE A 209 5.86 -11.05 0.54
N TYR A 210 4.88 -10.23 0.86
CA TYR A 210 3.53 -10.64 1.19
C TYR A 210 2.64 -10.53 -0.05
N HIS A 211 2.03 -11.65 -0.48
CA HIS A 211 1.26 -11.71 -1.73
C HIS A 211 -0.13 -12.33 -1.57
N LEU A 212 -0.61 -12.48 -0.33
CA LEU A 212 -1.89 -13.15 -0.06
C LEU A 212 -3.09 -12.22 -0.28
N GLY A 213 -2.91 -10.91 -0.11
CA GLY A 213 -3.96 -9.92 -0.23
C GLY A 213 -4.29 -9.51 -1.67
N LEU A 214 -4.11 -8.23 -2.02
CA LEU A 214 -4.47 -7.71 -3.34
C LEU A 214 -3.87 -8.50 -4.52
N PRO A 215 -2.61 -8.98 -4.49
CA PRO A 215 -2.04 -9.77 -5.58
C PRO A 215 -2.57 -11.22 -5.65
N GLY A 216 -3.11 -11.77 -4.56
CA GLY A 216 -3.29 -13.20 -4.32
C GLY A 216 -3.98 -14.01 -5.45
N HIS A 217 -4.95 -13.42 -6.14
CA HIS A 217 -5.65 -14.06 -7.25
C HIS A 217 -5.46 -13.35 -8.60
N LEU A 218 -4.54 -12.39 -8.68
CA LEU A 218 -4.23 -11.72 -9.92
C LEU A 218 -3.20 -12.50 -10.74
N PRO A 219 -3.16 -12.34 -12.07
CA PRO A 219 -2.10 -12.92 -12.89
C PRO A 219 -0.70 -12.44 -12.43
N GLU A 220 0.30 -13.34 -12.44
CA GLU A 220 1.67 -13.06 -11.96
C GLU A 220 2.36 -11.86 -12.63
N ASN A 221 1.94 -11.51 -13.84
CA ASN A 221 2.49 -10.37 -14.56
C ASN A 221 1.83 -9.03 -14.22
N VAL A 222 0.82 -9.01 -13.36
CA VAL A 222 0.16 -7.79 -12.89
C VAL A 222 0.95 -7.22 -11.73
N VAL A 223 1.48 -6.01 -11.92
CA VAL A 223 2.20 -5.31 -10.86
C VAL A 223 1.20 -4.71 -9.87
N VAL A 224 1.39 -4.99 -8.59
CA VAL A 224 0.61 -4.41 -7.49
C VAL A 224 1.58 -3.72 -6.53
N ALA A 225 1.51 -2.39 -6.47
CA ALA A 225 2.24 -1.62 -5.45
C ALA A 225 1.34 -1.49 -4.22
N HIS A 226 1.62 -2.24 -3.15
CA HIS A 226 0.70 -2.38 -2.03
C HIS A 226 1.39 -2.46 -0.67
N LYS A 227 0.59 -2.33 0.39
CA LYS A 227 1.02 -2.57 1.77
C LYS A 227 -0.04 -3.33 2.54
N GLU A 228 0.29 -4.54 2.94
CA GLU A 228 -0.52 -5.34 3.85
C GLU A 228 -0.38 -4.89 5.31
N GLY A 229 -1.37 -5.25 6.12
CA GLY A 229 -1.34 -5.05 7.56
C GLY A 229 -2.28 -6.01 8.28
N ASP A 230 -1.76 -6.72 9.27
CA ASP A 230 -2.48 -7.76 9.98
C ASP A 230 -2.27 -7.67 11.49
N LEU A 231 -3.21 -8.26 12.23
CA LEU A 231 -3.10 -8.58 13.65
C LEU A 231 -3.81 -9.91 13.91
N ASP A 232 -3.24 -10.73 14.78
CA ASP A 232 -3.78 -12.05 15.14
C ASP A 232 -5.21 -12.00 15.68
N GLU A 233 -5.66 -10.83 16.18
CA GLU A 233 -7.01 -10.59 16.67
C GLU A 233 -8.06 -10.44 15.53
N GLY A 234 -7.75 -10.91 14.35
CA GLY A 234 -8.67 -10.94 13.22
C GLY A 234 -8.72 -9.62 12.44
N VAL A 235 -7.58 -8.97 12.27
CA VAL A 235 -7.41 -7.82 11.38
C VAL A 235 -6.59 -8.25 10.16
N ALA A 236 -7.18 -8.13 8.97
CA ALA A 236 -6.49 -8.35 7.69
C ALA A 236 -6.77 -7.16 6.77
N ASN A 237 -5.74 -6.46 6.36
CA ASN A 237 -5.85 -5.27 5.52
C ASN A 237 -4.88 -5.38 4.34
N ASP A 238 -5.28 -4.83 3.20
CA ASP A 238 -4.35 -4.53 2.13
C ASP A 238 -4.79 -3.28 1.36
N VAL A 239 -3.84 -2.44 1.01
CA VAL A 239 -4.06 -1.14 0.38
C VAL A 239 -3.04 -0.94 -0.74
N GLY A 240 -3.50 -0.66 -1.96
CA GLY A 240 -2.56 -0.60 -3.07
C GLY A 240 -3.11 -0.06 -4.38
N VAL A 241 -2.20 0.00 -5.34
CA VAL A 241 -2.44 0.34 -6.74
C VAL A 241 -2.22 -0.89 -7.58
N VAL A 242 -3.20 -1.27 -8.37
CA VAL A 242 -3.10 -2.37 -9.34
C VAL A 242 -2.84 -1.77 -10.72
N PHE A 243 -1.68 -2.12 -11.29
CA PHE A 243 -1.25 -1.68 -12.63
C PHE A 243 -1.65 -2.73 -13.67
N CYS A 244 -2.85 -2.57 -14.21
CA CYS A 244 -3.41 -3.42 -15.26
C CYS A 244 -3.80 -2.56 -16.47
N SER A 245 -4.52 -3.11 -17.45
CA SER A 245 -4.96 -2.38 -18.66
C SER A 245 -5.76 -1.11 -18.33
N ARG A 246 -6.44 -1.07 -17.20
CA ARG A 246 -7.13 0.07 -16.63
C ARG A 246 -6.79 0.20 -15.14
N PRO A 247 -5.70 0.93 -14.79
CA PRO A 247 -5.18 0.97 -13.41
C PRO A 247 -6.18 1.56 -12.41
N TYR A 248 -6.13 1.07 -11.16
CA TYR A 248 -7.03 1.50 -10.09
C TYR A 248 -6.36 1.45 -8.71
N LEU A 249 -6.92 2.23 -7.77
CA LEU A 249 -6.66 2.08 -6.34
C LEU A 249 -7.66 1.10 -5.76
N LEU A 250 -7.20 0.23 -4.87
CA LEU A 250 -8.07 -0.60 -4.04
C LEU A 250 -7.56 -0.63 -2.62
N VAL A 251 -8.46 -0.33 -1.70
CA VAL A 251 -8.27 -0.44 -0.26
C VAL A 251 -9.27 -1.44 0.28
N VAL A 252 -8.81 -2.44 0.99
CA VAL A 252 -9.65 -3.36 1.75
C VAL A 252 -9.11 -3.43 3.17
N LEU A 253 -9.91 -2.95 4.12
CA LEU A 253 -9.67 -3.08 5.55
C LEU A 253 -10.68 -4.06 6.10
N ALA A 254 -10.24 -5.11 6.80
CA ALA A 254 -11.10 -6.12 7.39
C ALA A 254 -10.80 -6.31 8.88
N GLY A 255 -11.83 -6.26 9.70
CA GLY A 255 -11.72 -6.43 11.16
C GLY A 255 -12.76 -7.41 11.70
N GLY A 256 -12.36 -8.21 12.69
CA GLY A 256 -13.20 -9.27 13.25
C GLY A 256 -13.45 -10.42 12.28
N VAL A 257 -12.53 -10.65 11.34
CA VAL A 257 -12.55 -11.82 10.47
C VAL A 257 -12.37 -13.11 11.27
N LYS A 258 -12.70 -14.25 10.68
CA LYS A 258 -12.63 -15.54 11.37
C LYS A 258 -11.20 -15.89 11.78
N ASP A 259 -10.30 -15.78 10.82
CA ASP A 259 -8.85 -15.97 10.92
C ASP A 259 -8.17 -15.16 9.82
N LEU A 260 -6.86 -15.04 9.85
CA LEU A 260 -6.10 -14.23 8.88
C LEU A 260 -6.14 -14.82 7.47
N ASP A 261 -6.09 -16.14 7.34
CA ASP A 261 -6.11 -16.82 6.04
C ASP A 261 -7.42 -16.49 5.31
N GLN A 262 -8.57 -16.57 6.02
CA GLN A 262 -9.86 -16.18 5.44
C GLN A 262 -9.92 -14.69 5.14
N GLY A 263 -9.33 -13.84 5.99
CA GLY A 263 -9.29 -12.40 5.77
C GLY A 263 -8.53 -12.02 4.50
N PHE A 264 -7.35 -12.59 4.29
CA PHE A 264 -6.55 -12.35 3.08
C PHE A 264 -7.16 -13.01 1.83
N GLU A 265 -7.77 -14.18 1.95
CA GLU A 265 -8.53 -14.80 0.87
C GLU A 265 -9.69 -13.91 0.42
N ASP A 266 -10.44 -13.32 1.36
CA ASP A 266 -11.53 -12.39 1.03
C ASP A 266 -11.01 -11.15 0.32
N ILE A 267 -9.84 -10.60 0.73
CA ILE A 267 -9.17 -9.48 0.05
C ILE A 267 -8.78 -9.87 -1.37
N ALA A 268 -8.19 -11.05 -1.57
CA ALA A 268 -7.79 -11.56 -2.88
C ALA A 268 -9.00 -11.72 -3.82
N GLN A 269 -10.13 -12.23 -3.32
CA GLN A 269 -11.38 -12.35 -4.07
C GLN A 269 -11.94 -10.98 -4.47
N ILE A 270 -11.95 -10.00 -3.56
CA ILE A 270 -12.39 -8.62 -3.85
C ILE A 270 -11.48 -8.00 -4.92
N SER A 271 -10.17 -8.18 -4.79
CA SER A 271 -9.18 -7.70 -5.77
C SER A 271 -9.42 -8.32 -7.15
N LYS A 272 -9.69 -9.63 -7.20
CA LYS A 272 -10.01 -10.33 -8.46
C LYS A 272 -11.28 -9.80 -9.12
N MET A 273 -12.33 -9.53 -8.34
CA MET A 273 -13.57 -8.92 -8.87
C MET A 273 -13.29 -7.55 -9.50
N ALA A 274 -12.50 -6.71 -8.83
CA ALA A 274 -12.13 -5.39 -9.32
C ALA A 274 -11.28 -5.50 -10.61
N TYR A 275 -10.29 -6.37 -10.63
CA TYR A 275 -9.42 -6.63 -11.78
C TYR A 275 -10.23 -7.11 -13.00
N ASP A 276 -11.06 -8.13 -12.84
CA ASP A 276 -11.86 -8.68 -13.94
C ASP A 276 -12.83 -7.64 -14.52
N PHE A 277 -13.37 -6.79 -13.65
CA PHE A 277 -14.24 -5.70 -14.07
C PHE A 277 -13.48 -4.67 -14.92
N GLN A 278 -12.28 -4.27 -14.47
CA GLN A 278 -11.42 -3.30 -15.18
C GLN A 278 -10.94 -3.83 -16.53
N GLU A 279 -10.51 -5.10 -16.60
CA GLU A 279 -10.09 -5.73 -17.85
C GLU A 279 -11.26 -5.84 -18.86
N LYS A 280 -12.47 -6.16 -18.37
CA LYS A 280 -13.67 -6.19 -19.21
C LYS A 280 -14.06 -4.81 -19.75
N LEU A 281 -13.82 -3.74 -18.98
CA LEU A 281 -14.04 -2.37 -19.45
C LEU A 281 -13.02 -1.98 -20.53
N SER A 282 -11.77 -2.42 -20.39
CA SER A 282 -10.70 -2.15 -21.35
C SER A 282 -10.88 -2.90 -22.66
N SER A 283 -11.43 -4.12 -22.64
CA SER A 283 -11.63 -4.95 -23.83
C SER A 283 -12.82 -4.51 -24.71
N LYS A 284 -13.65 -3.56 -24.23
CA LYS A 284 -14.79 -3.02 -24.98
C LYS A 284 -14.44 -1.78 -25.82
N LYS A 285 -13.15 -1.44 -25.90
CA LYS A 285 -12.60 -0.40 -26.79
C LYS A 285 -12.21 -1.02 -28.13
#